data_38c0220ed46eca545a7d22bb7df8f764
#
_entry.id   38c0220ed46eca545a7d22bb7df8f764
#
_cell.length_a   1.000
_cell.length_b   1.000
_cell.length_c   1.000
_cell.angle_alpha   90.00
_cell.angle_beta   90.00
_cell.angle_gamma   90.00
#
_symmetry.space_group_name_H-M   'P 1'
#
loop_
_entity.id
_entity.type
_entity.pdbx_description
1 polymer ?
#
loop_
_entity_poly.entity_id
_entity_poly.type
_entity_poly.pdbx_seq_one_letter_code
_entity_poly.pdbx_strand_id
1 'polypeptide(L)'
;STVMSADPVDPADLLRDAGTGDEREIARNRPLTRPRPGHADLPGALKYDLADARPVLERASARETAARVALGAVAAAVLDQVAGVRLISHVVRVGSVALPDDAPRPVPEDEQRLTDDPVRCTDPVVSAAMVEEIDTARKDGDTLGGVVEVIAAGVPIGLGTHVQADGRLDARLAAALMGIQAVKGVEIGDGFAEAARRGSRAHDEILSIAAGRVLRATNRAGGIEGGMSNGDRIRVRAAYKPISTVPRALRTVDMATGETAGGLHQRSDTTAVVPGAVIAEAMVALVLADALLTKTGGDSAAEARRNLQGYLARIAERTQWQGEQ
;
A
#
# COMPACT_ATOMS: atom_id res chain seq x y z
N SER A 1 -2.63 -19.37 -18.59
CA SER A 1 -2.81 -20.05 -17.31
C SER A 1 -1.99 -21.33 -17.33
N THR A 2 -0.80 -21.28 -16.81
CA THR A 2 0.01 -22.48 -16.57
C THR A 2 -0.41 -23.00 -15.21
N VAL A 3 -1.33 -23.94 -15.18
CA VAL A 3 -1.56 -24.79 -14.02
C VAL A 3 -0.29 -25.61 -13.88
N MET A 4 0.53 -25.29 -12.90
CA MET A 4 1.58 -26.21 -12.49
C MET A 4 0.89 -27.41 -11.85
N SER A 5 0.76 -28.50 -12.59
CA SER A 5 0.58 -29.83 -11.99
C SER A 5 1.91 -30.16 -11.32
N ALA A 6 2.05 -29.81 -10.06
CA ALA A 6 3.11 -30.37 -9.25
C ALA A 6 2.62 -31.71 -8.76
N ASP A 7 3.04 -32.79 -9.40
CA ASP A 7 3.17 -34.05 -8.67
C ASP A 7 3.97 -33.75 -7.41
N PRO A 8 3.57 -34.27 -6.24
CA PRO A 8 4.31 -34.04 -5.01
C PRO A 8 5.73 -34.56 -5.24
N VAL A 9 6.68 -33.64 -5.35
CA VAL A 9 8.10 -33.99 -5.40
C VAL A 9 8.41 -34.67 -4.05
N ASP A 10 8.78 -35.93 -4.10
CA ASP A 10 9.17 -36.64 -2.89
C ASP A 10 10.27 -35.84 -2.18
N PRO A 11 10.11 -35.49 -0.90
CA PRO A 11 11.16 -34.81 -0.14
C PRO A 11 12.52 -35.51 -0.22
N ALA A 12 12.53 -36.84 -0.43
CA ALA A 12 13.73 -37.60 -0.66
C ALA A 12 14.42 -37.31 -2.01
N ASP A 13 13.66 -36.87 -3.03
CA ASP A 13 14.24 -36.50 -4.33
C ASP A 13 14.86 -35.10 -4.31
N LEU A 14 14.34 -34.17 -3.49
CA LEU A 14 14.97 -32.89 -3.24
C LEU A 14 16.30 -33.04 -2.48
N LEU A 15 16.44 -34.06 -1.68
CA LEU A 15 17.69 -34.39 -0.96
C LEU A 15 18.71 -35.15 -1.83
N ARG A 16 18.26 -35.82 -2.90
CA ARG A 16 19.16 -36.56 -3.82
C ARG A 16 19.92 -35.64 -4.77
N ASP A 17 19.41 -34.44 -5.08
CA ASP A 17 20.08 -33.48 -5.94
C ASP A 17 21.13 -32.63 -5.20
N ALA A 18 21.19 -32.69 -3.85
CA ALA A 18 22.21 -32.08 -3.03
C ALA A 18 23.49 -32.93 -2.98
N GLY A 19 24.10 -33.17 -4.14
CA GLY A 19 25.29 -33.99 -4.30
C GLY A 19 26.60 -33.44 -3.71
N THR A 20 26.55 -32.41 -2.85
CA THR A 20 27.77 -31.74 -2.37
C THR A 20 28.17 -32.07 -0.93
N GLY A 21 27.31 -32.69 -0.12
CA GLY A 21 27.65 -33.02 1.29
C GLY A 21 27.97 -31.78 2.16
N ASP A 22 27.74 -30.56 1.66
CA ASP A 22 27.94 -29.31 2.43
C ASP A 22 26.83 -29.22 3.50
N GLU A 23 27.24 -29.27 4.77
CA GLU A 23 26.31 -29.12 5.91
C GLU A 23 25.47 -27.86 5.84
N ARG A 24 25.95 -26.80 5.19
CA ARG A 24 25.21 -25.55 4.98
C ARG A 24 24.08 -25.72 3.97
N GLU A 25 24.29 -26.50 2.90
CA GLU A 25 23.23 -26.81 1.92
C GLU A 25 22.18 -27.75 2.52
N ILE A 26 22.61 -28.78 3.26
CA ILE A 26 21.70 -29.66 3.97
C ILE A 26 20.84 -28.89 4.96
N ALA A 27 21.43 -27.97 5.74
CA ALA A 27 20.69 -27.14 6.68
C ALA A 27 19.71 -26.17 5.97
N ARG A 28 20.12 -25.65 4.80
CA ARG A 28 19.30 -24.76 3.97
C ARG A 28 18.09 -25.47 3.36
N ASN A 29 18.21 -26.76 3.04
CA ASN A 29 17.19 -27.56 2.37
C ASN A 29 16.30 -28.34 3.34
N ARG A 30 16.51 -28.25 4.66
CA ARG A 30 15.64 -28.89 5.65
C ARG A 30 14.19 -28.39 5.52
N PRO A 31 13.19 -29.29 5.61
CA PRO A 31 11.79 -28.90 5.64
C PRO A 31 11.50 -27.87 6.75
N LEU A 32 10.71 -26.85 6.45
CA LEU A 32 10.28 -25.84 7.40
C LEU A 32 8.98 -26.27 8.06
N THR A 33 9.09 -26.94 9.21
CA THR A 33 7.95 -27.50 9.94
C THR A 33 7.49 -26.63 11.12
N ARG A 34 8.21 -25.52 11.41
CA ARG A 34 7.92 -24.61 12.53
C ARG A 34 7.36 -23.29 12.01
N PRO A 35 6.04 -23.17 11.75
CA PRO A 35 5.43 -22.00 11.14
C PRO A 35 5.59 -20.77 12.04
N ARG A 36 5.84 -19.63 11.43
CA ARG A 36 5.93 -18.33 12.13
C ARG A 36 4.53 -17.85 12.49
N PRO A 37 4.26 -17.48 13.75
CA PRO A 37 3.02 -16.80 14.11
C PRO A 37 2.83 -15.52 13.31
N GLY A 38 1.61 -15.30 12.79
CA GLY A 38 1.29 -14.11 12.00
C GLY A 38 1.78 -14.13 10.54
N HIS A 39 2.40 -15.21 10.07
CA HIS A 39 2.79 -15.43 8.68
C HIS A 39 1.82 -16.38 7.95
N ALA A 40 1.97 -16.51 6.64
CA ALA A 40 1.18 -17.43 5.81
C ALA A 40 1.58 -18.92 5.99
N ASP A 41 2.66 -19.21 6.70
CA ASP A 41 3.27 -20.54 6.78
C ASP A 41 2.26 -21.63 7.17
N LEU A 42 1.59 -21.48 8.31
CA LEU A 42 0.63 -22.50 8.80
C LEU A 42 -0.63 -22.58 7.94
N PRO A 43 -1.38 -21.47 7.68
CA PRO A 43 -2.59 -21.55 6.87
C PRO A 43 -2.31 -21.99 5.43
N GLY A 44 -1.15 -21.65 4.89
CA GLY A 44 -0.75 -22.08 3.56
C GLY A 44 -0.38 -23.58 3.52
N ALA A 45 0.42 -24.06 4.47
CA ALA A 45 0.76 -25.48 4.58
C ALA A 45 -0.50 -26.34 4.70
N LEU A 46 -1.42 -25.96 5.60
CA LEU A 46 -2.68 -26.70 5.78
C LEU A 46 -3.60 -26.62 4.55
N LYS A 47 -3.68 -25.44 3.89
CA LYS A 47 -4.54 -25.25 2.72
C LYS A 47 -4.11 -26.10 1.52
N TYR A 48 -2.80 -26.23 1.32
CA TYR A 48 -2.23 -26.90 0.15
C TYR A 48 -1.68 -28.30 0.47
N ASP A 49 -1.97 -28.84 1.68
CA ASP A 49 -1.53 -30.16 2.15
C ASP A 49 0.00 -30.35 2.04
N LEU A 50 0.74 -29.40 2.57
CA LEU A 50 2.20 -29.38 2.51
C LEU A 50 2.82 -29.73 3.86
N ALA A 51 3.72 -30.71 3.88
CA ALA A 51 4.53 -31.05 5.05
C ALA A 51 5.67 -30.02 5.29
N ASP A 52 6.05 -29.26 4.27
CA ASP A 52 7.07 -28.21 4.30
C ASP A 52 6.42 -26.84 3.99
N ALA A 53 6.58 -25.87 4.88
CA ALA A 53 6.07 -24.52 4.68
C ALA A 53 6.94 -23.68 3.70
N ARG A 54 8.06 -24.19 3.18
CA ARG A 54 8.96 -23.45 2.29
C ARG A 54 8.28 -22.91 1.03
N PRO A 55 7.48 -23.66 0.27
CA PRO A 55 6.79 -23.12 -0.92
C PRO A 55 5.87 -21.96 -0.56
N VAL A 56 5.20 -22.03 0.59
CA VAL A 56 4.35 -20.94 1.10
C VAL A 56 5.19 -19.72 1.46
N LEU A 57 6.30 -19.92 2.18
CA LEU A 57 7.21 -18.85 2.60
C LEU A 57 7.78 -18.11 1.38
N GLU A 58 8.27 -18.81 0.38
CA GLU A 58 8.87 -18.19 -0.81
C GLU A 58 7.82 -17.43 -1.62
N ARG A 59 6.62 -17.98 -1.80
CA ARG A 59 5.57 -17.30 -2.56
C ARG A 59 4.92 -16.14 -1.81
N ALA A 60 4.79 -16.20 -0.50
CA ALA A 60 4.26 -15.12 0.33
C ALA A 60 5.27 -14.00 0.59
N SER A 61 6.48 -14.12 0.07
CA SER A 61 7.55 -13.14 0.24
C SER A 61 7.20 -11.79 -0.36
N ALA A 62 7.47 -10.71 0.38
CA ALA A 62 7.31 -9.34 -0.11
C ALA A 62 8.26 -8.97 -1.27
N ARG A 63 9.16 -9.84 -1.69
CA ARG A 63 10.04 -9.62 -2.86
C ARG A 63 9.28 -9.37 -4.15
N GLU A 64 8.07 -9.92 -4.29
CA GLU A 64 7.21 -9.68 -5.46
C GLU A 64 6.77 -8.21 -5.59
N THR A 65 6.81 -7.42 -4.51
CA THR A 65 6.45 -6.00 -4.54
C THR A 65 7.41 -5.16 -5.40
N ALA A 66 8.64 -5.65 -5.66
CA ALA A 66 9.55 -5.00 -6.60
C ALA A 66 8.94 -4.89 -8.01
N ALA A 67 8.23 -5.93 -8.47
CA ALA A 67 7.50 -5.88 -9.74
C ALA A 67 6.32 -4.89 -9.69
N ARG A 68 5.61 -4.81 -8.56
CA ARG A 68 4.53 -3.82 -8.37
C ARG A 68 5.06 -2.38 -8.43
N VAL A 69 6.21 -2.11 -7.81
CA VAL A 69 6.85 -0.78 -7.86
C VAL A 69 7.27 -0.43 -9.28
N ALA A 70 7.85 -1.36 -10.03
CA ALA A 70 8.20 -1.14 -11.44
C ALA A 70 6.97 -0.82 -12.31
N LEU A 71 5.87 -1.56 -12.14
CA LEU A 71 4.62 -1.28 -12.83
C LEU A 71 3.99 0.05 -12.38
N GLY A 72 4.07 0.35 -11.08
CA GLY A 72 3.61 1.61 -10.51
C GLY A 72 4.32 2.82 -11.08
N ALA A 73 5.63 2.72 -11.36
CA ALA A 73 6.38 3.79 -12.01
C ALA A 73 5.87 4.08 -13.43
N VAL A 74 5.51 3.04 -14.19
CA VAL A 74 4.89 3.21 -15.52
C VAL A 74 3.51 3.86 -15.38
N ALA A 75 2.70 3.43 -14.42
CA ALA A 75 1.38 4.00 -14.15
C ALA A 75 1.48 5.48 -13.74
N ALA A 76 2.44 5.83 -12.88
CA ALA A 76 2.68 7.22 -12.49
C ALA A 76 3.09 8.10 -13.69
N ALA A 77 3.91 7.58 -14.60
CA ALA A 77 4.28 8.27 -15.83
C ALA A 77 3.06 8.52 -16.75
N VAL A 78 2.14 7.56 -16.85
CA VAL A 78 0.88 7.72 -17.60
C VAL A 78 0.01 8.80 -16.95
N LEU A 79 -0.14 8.77 -15.64
CA LEU A 79 -0.91 9.75 -14.87
C LEU A 79 -0.38 11.18 -15.06
N ASP A 80 0.93 11.36 -14.98
CA ASP A 80 1.57 12.65 -15.19
C ASP A 80 1.40 13.13 -16.64
N GLN A 81 1.71 12.27 -17.62
CA GLN A 81 1.62 12.63 -19.03
C GLN A 81 0.21 12.95 -19.50
N VAL A 82 -0.79 12.23 -19.02
CA VAL A 82 -2.20 12.40 -19.47
C VAL A 82 -2.91 13.50 -18.71
N ALA A 83 -2.72 13.58 -17.40
CA ALA A 83 -3.52 14.42 -16.51
C ALA A 83 -2.72 15.36 -15.61
N GLY A 84 -1.38 15.29 -15.60
CA GLY A 84 -0.55 16.05 -14.66
C GLY A 84 -0.71 15.60 -13.21
N VAL A 85 -1.19 14.36 -12.99
CA VAL A 85 -1.36 13.81 -11.64
C VAL A 85 0.01 13.38 -11.11
N ARG A 86 0.33 13.84 -9.92
CA ARG A 86 1.58 13.49 -9.21
C ARG A 86 1.26 12.88 -7.86
N LEU A 87 2.01 11.84 -7.52
CA LEU A 87 1.88 11.14 -6.26
C LEU A 87 3.06 11.46 -5.35
N ILE A 88 2.83 11.33 -4.05
CA ILE A 88 3.86 11.39 -3.02
C ILE A 88 3.42 10.51 -1.85
N SER A 89 4.37 9.79 -1.26
CA SER A 89 4.12 8.97 -0.07
C SER A 89 5.05 9.37 1.06
N HIS A 90 4.55 9.26 2.28
CA HIS A 90 5.35 9.49 3.48
C HIS A 90 4.92 8.56 4.61
N VAL A 91 5.79 8.43 5.62
CA VAL A 91 5.52 7.66 6.83
C VAL A 91 4.90 8.59 7.87
N VAL A 92 3.75 8.19 8.40
CA VAL A 92 3.04 8.94 9.46
C VAL A 92 3.20 8.30 10.83
N ARG A 93 3.59 7.02 10.91
CA ARG A 93 3.82 6.31 12.17
C ARG A 93 4.82 5.18 12.01
N VAL A 94 5.71 5.02 12.99
CA VAL A 94 6.50 3.79 13.19
C VAL A 94 6.39 3.40 14.66
N GLY A 95 5.93 2.20 14.94
CA GLY A 95 5.69 1.73 16.30
C GLY A 95 4.80 2.68 17.09
N SER A 96 5.30 3.18 18.20
CA SER A 96 4.61 4.13 19.09
C SER A 96 4.74 5.59 18.63
N VAL A 97 5.72 5.92 17.77
CA VAL A 97 6.01 7.28 17.32
C VAL A 97 5.18 7.65 16.11
N ALA A 98 4.48 8.79 16.16
CA ALA A 98 3.62 9.25 15.07
C ALA A 98 3.75 10.75 14.84
N LEU A 99 3.52 11.17 13.60
CA LEU A 99 3.24 12.58 13.29
C LEU A 99 1.94 13.03 13.97
N PRO A 100 1.84 14.29 14.43
CA PRO A 100 0.57 14.87 14.83
C PRO A 100 -0.47 14.81 13.70
N ASP A 101 -1.75 14.65 14.04
CA ASP A 101 -2.83 14.56 13.04
C ASP A 101 -2.99 15.82 12.20
N ASP A 102 -2.62 16.96 12.75
CA ASP A 102 -2.63 18.29 12.12
C ASP A 102 -1.30 18.66 11.45
N ALA A 103 -0.33 17.77 11.44
CA ALA A 103 0.96 18.01 10.77
C ALA A 103 0.74 18.36 9.29
N PRO A 104 1.51 19.33 8.75
CA PRO A 104 1.47 19.66 7.35
C PRO A 104 1.75 18.44 6.47
N ARG A 105 0.88 18.22 5.50
CA ARG A 105 1.03 17.12 4.54
C ARG A 105 1.97 17.53 3.43
N PRO A 106 2.80 16.58 2.94
CA PRO A 106 3.72 16.86 1.86
C PRO A 106 3.01 17.17 0.55
N VAL A 107 3.72 17.89 -0.29
CA VAL A 107 3.36 18.13 -1.69
C VAL A 107 4.36 17.42 -2.61
N PRO A 108 4.03 17.18 -3.89
CA PRO A 108 4.92 16.45 -4.80
C PRO A 108 6.35 17.05 -4.91
N GLU A 109 6.51 18.34 -4.63
CA GLU A 109 7.80 19.04 -4.60
C GLU A 109 8.70 18.61 -3.43
N ASP A 110 8.13 17.98 -2.39
CA ASP A 110 8.87 17.46 -1.24
C ASP A 110 9.53 16.10 -1.48
N GLU A 111 9.36 15.49 -2.68
CA GLU A 111 9.80 14.10 -2.96
C GLU A 111 11.29 13.90 -2.68
N GLN A 112 12.16 14.84 -3.12
CA GLN A 112 13.59 14.71 -2.86
C GLN A 112 13.89 14.74 -1.36
N ARG A 113 13.27 15.65 -0.62
CA ARG A 113 13.44 15.78 0.84
C ARG A 113 13.00 14.51 1.58
N LEU A 114 11.88 13.90 1.16
CA LEU A 114 11.41 12.65 1.75
C LEU A 114 12.26 11.45 1.35
N THR A 115 12.84 11.46 0.16
CA THR A 115 13.77 10.41 -0.28
C THR A 115 15.08 10.46 0.48
N ASP A 116 15.54 11.64 0.85
CA ASP A 116 16.77 11.85 1.62
C ASP A 116 16.56 11.58 3.13
N ASP A 117 15.31 11.61 3.62
CA ASP A 117 14.98 11.30 5.01
C ASP A 117 15.03 9.77 5.28
N PRO A 118 15.69 9.31 6.35
CA PRO A 118 15.90 7.88 6.59
C PRO A 118 14.61 7.07 6.78
N VAL A 119 13.50 7.72 7.14
CA VAL A 119 12.20 7.07 7.35
C VAL A 119 11.07 7.70 6.53
N ARG A 120 11.39 8.58 5.54
CA ARG A 120 10.40 9.30 4.71
C ARG A 120 9.39 10.11 5.55
N CYS A 121 9.84 10.74 6.64
CA CYS A 121 9.00 11.55 7.51
C CYS A 121 9.08 13.04 7.13
N THR A 122 7.97 13.76 7.24
CA THR A 122 7.91 15.19 6.89
C THR A 122 8.51 16.10 7.95
N ASP A 123 8.57 15.65 9.19
CA ASP A 123 9.09 16.39 10.34
C ASP A 123 10.41 15.76 10.79
N PRO A 124 11.53 16.52 10.81
CA PRO A 124 12.85 15.99 11.17
C PRO A 124 12.96 15.57 12.65
N VAL A 125 12.17 16.17 13.55
CA VAL A 125 12.19 15.77 14.97
C VAL A 125 11.49 14.44 15.15
N VAL A 126 10.34 14.26 14.50
CA VAL A 126 9.60 12.99 14.49
C VAL A 126 10.38 11.91 13.73
N SER A 127 11.07 12.27 12.65
CA SER A 127 11.97 11.37 11.91
C SER A 127 13.06 10.80 12.83
N ALA A 128 13.75 11.65 13.56
CA ALA A 128 14.78 11.22 14.52
C ALA A 128 14.20 10.29 15.60
N ALA A 129 13.03 10.60 16.15
CA ALA A 129 12.35 9.76 17.13
C ALA A 129 11.92 8.39 16.54
N MET A 130 11.48 8.35 15.28
CA MET A 130 11.16 7.09 14.58
C MET A 130 12.41 6.23 14.37
N VAL A 131 13.55 6.84 14.06
CA VAL A 131 14.83 6.13 13.94
C VAL A 131 15.25 5.53 15.27
N GLU A 132 15.11 6.28 16.36
CA GLU A 132 15.41 5.80 17.73
C GLU A 132 14.51 4.63 18.14
N GLU A 133 13.21 4.69 17.81
CA GLU A 133 12.25 3.61 18.04
C GLU A 133 12.65 2.33 17.28
N ILE A 134 13.08 2.47 16.03
CA ILE A 134 13.57 1.34 15.21
C ILE A 134 14.84 0.74 15.82
N ASP A 135 15.79 1.58 16.27
CA ASP A 135 17.04 1.13 16.85
C ASP A 135 16.82 0.43 18.19
N THR A 136 15.87 0.91 18.99
CA THR A 136 15.45 0.29 20.25
C THR A 136 14.84 -1.07 20.02
N ALA A 137 13.86 -1.17 19.12
CA ALA A 137 13.23 -2.44 18.78
C ALA A 137 14.24 -3.46 18.22
N ARG A 138 15.21 -3.00 17.42
CA ARG A 138 16.29 -3.86 16.90
C ARG A 138 17.17 -4.41 18.03
N LYS A 139 17.53 -3.57 19.03
CA LYS A 139 18.31 -4.02 20.19
C LYS A 139 17.54 -5.03 21.04
N ASP A 140 16.23 -4.85 21.17
CA ASP A 140 15.35 -5.73 21.92
C ASP A 140 15.02 -7.05 21.18
N GLY A 141 15.47 -7.18 19.92
CA GLY A 141 15.17 -8.35 19.09
C GLY A 141 13.70 -8.41 18.69
N ASP A 142 13.08 -7.27 18.42
CA ASP A 142 11.67 -7.14 18.07
C ASP A 142 11.47 -6.49 16.69
N THR A 143 10.22 -6.38 16.24
CA THR A 143 9.84 -5.79 14.97
C THR A 143 8.74 -4.75 15.13
N LEU A 144 8.70 -3.77 14.23
CA LEU A 144 7.75 -2.66 14.27
C LEU A 144 6.86 -2.63 13.04
N GLY A 145 5.59 -2.32 13.26
CA GLY A 145 4.65 -1.88 12.25
C GLY A 145 4.61 -0.36 12.18
N GLY A 146 3.64 0.16 11.43
CA GLY A 146 3.40 1.59 11.32
C GLY A 146 2.36 1.93 10.28
N VAL A 147 2.28 3.19 9.92
CA VAL A 147 1.30 3.72 8.97
C VAL A 147 1.98 4.60 7.94
N VAL A 148 1.62 4.41 6.70
CA VAL A 148 2.03 5.27 5.58
C VAL A 148 0.83 6.02 5.03
N GLU A 149 1.05 7.21 4.48
CA GLU A 149 0.05 7.97 3.75
C GLU A 149 0.54 8.20 2.31
N VAL A 150 -0.37 8.03 1.36
CA VAL A 150 -0.16 8.38 -0.05
C VAL A 150 -1.11 9.50 -0.42
N ILE A 151 -0.57 10.51 -1.09
CA ILE A 151 -1.30 11.66 -1.57
C ILE A 151 -1.15 11.74 -3.09
N ALA A 152 -2.27 11.84 -3.81
CA ALA A 152 -2.27 12.10 -5.24
C ALA A 152 -2.85 13.50 -5.50
N ALA A 153 -2.04 14.36 -6.08
CA ALA A 153 -2.39 15.73 -6.43
C ALA A 153 -2.75 15.83 -7.91
N GLY A 154 -3.66 16.74 -8.25
CA GLY A 154 -4.07 16.98 -9.64
C GLY A 154 -5.05 15.95 -10.22
N VAL A 155 -5.62 15.10 -9.38
CA VAL A 155 -6.58 14.08 -9.83
C VAL A 155 -7.84 14.76 -10.37
N PRO A 156 -8.24 14.52 -11.64
CA PRO A 156 -9.44 15.13 -12.19
C PRO A 156 -10.70 14.62 -11.49
N ILE A 157 -11.71 15.47 -11.41
CA ILE A 157 -13.02 15.08 -10.87
C ILE A 157 -13.67 14.00 -11.75
N GLY A 158 -14.32 13.01 -11.12
CA GLY A 158 -15.15 12.01 -11.82
C GLY A 158 -14.42 10.76 -12.26
N LEU A 159 -13.27 10.39 -11.67
CA LEU A 159 -12.69 9.05 -11.77
C LEU A 159 -13.41 8.11 -10.82
N GLY A 160 -13.64 6.88 -11.23
CA GLY A 160 -14.47 5.92 -10.50
C GLY A 160 -15.97 6.11 -10.79
N THR A 161 -16.83 5.47 -10.01
CA THR A 161 -18.29 5.50 -10.20
C THR A 161 -19.05 5.29 -8.89
N HIS A 162 -20.27 5.80 -8.83
CA HIS A 162 -21.24 5.52 -7.75
C HIS A 162 -22.22 4.41 -8.12
N VAL A 163 -22.20 3.93 -9.37
CA VAL A 163 -23.23 3.03 -9.92
C VAL A 163 -23.07 1.60 -9.38
N GLN A 164 -21.83 1.13 -9.30
CA GLN A 164 -21.52 -0.25 -8.89
C GLN A 164 -20.36 -0.25 -7.87
N ALA A 165 -20.42 -1.16 -6.92
CA ALA A 165 -19.44 -1.22 -5.83
C ALA A 165 -18.01 -1.52 -6.30
N ASP A 166 -17.85 -2.37 -7.30
CA ASP A 166 -16.56 -2.77 -7.89
C ASP A 166 -15.90 -1.64 -8.72
N GLY A 167 -16.70 -0.70 -9.21
CA GLY A 167 -16.22 0.49 -9.92
C GLY A 167 -15.88 1.67 -9.00
N ARG A 168 -16.24 1.62 -7.72
CA ARG A 168 -15.94 2.68 -6.74
C ARG A 168 -14.44 2.85 -6.54
N LEU A 169 -13.95 4.08 -6.63
CA LEU A 169 -12.52 4.38 -6.52
C LEU A 169 -11.98 4.08 -5.12
N ASP A 170 -12.73 4.40 -4.06
CA ASP A 170 -12.38 4.09 -2.67
C ASP A 170 -12.25 2.58 -2.45
N ALA A 171 -13.20 1.78 -2.94
CA ALA A 171 -13.17 0.32 -2.83
C ALA A 171 -11.95 -0.28 -3.56
N ARG A 172 -11.65 0.20 -4.76
CA ARG A 172 -10.51 -0.27 -5.56
C ARG A 172 -9.16 0.10 -4.91
N LEU A 173 -9.02 1.32 -4.39
CA LEU A 173 -7.85 1.77 -3.65
C LEU A 173 -7.67 0.93 -2.37
N ALA A 174 -8.75 0.72 -1.60
CA ALA A 174 -8.71 -0.10 -0.40
C ALA A 174 -8.30 -1.54 -0.70
N ALA A 175 -8.85 -2.16 -1.74
CA ALA A 175 -8.50 -3.52 -2.16
C ALA A 175 -7.03 -3.63 -2.60
N ALA A 176 -6.53 -2.66 -3.38
CA ALA A 176 -5.15 -2.64 -3.85
C ALA A 176 -4.15 -2.50 -2.70
N LEU A 177 -4.41 -1.59 -1.75
CA LEU A 177 -3.58 -1.39 -0.57
C LEU A 177 -3.66 -2.58 0.40
N MET A 178 -4.86 -3.13 0.66
CA MET A 178 -5.03 -4.31 1.51
C MET A 178 -4.35 -5.56 0.91
N GLY A 179 -4.15 -5.60 -0.40
CA GLY A 179 -3.42 -6.64 -1.11
C GLY A 179 -1.89 -6.55 -0.98
N ILE A 180 -1.35 -5.56 -0.27
CA ILE A 180 0.09 -5.47 0.05
C ILE A 180 0.38 -6.36 1.27
N GLN A 181 1.49 -7.09 1.25
CA GLN A 181 1.92 -7.90 2.39
C GLN A 181 2.04 -7.05 3.66
N ALA A 182 1.62 -7.62 4.77
CA ALA A 182 1.59 -7.01 6.10
C ALA A 182 0.56 -5.88 6.30
N VAL A 183 -0.13 -5.39 5.30
CA VAL A 183 -1.20 -4.40 5.50
C VAL A 183 -2.39 -5.05 6.21
N LYS A 184 -2.92 -4.37 7.23
CA LYS A 184 -4.02 -4.82 8.09
C LYS A 184 -5.14 -3.80 8.21
N GLY A 185 -4.94 -2.59 7.70
CA GLY A 185 -5.94 -1.54 7.71
C GLY A 185 -5.70 -0.54 6.59
N VAL A 186 -6.76 0.02 6.06
CA VAL A 186 -6.76 1.08 5.05
C VAL A 186 -7.74 2.15 5.47
N GLU A 187 -7.38 3.42 5.31
CA GLU A 187 -8.24 4.57 5.51
C GLU A 187 -8.26 5.43 4.26
N ILE A 188 -9.43 5.95 3.92
CA ILE A 188 -9.62 6.98 2.89
C ILE A 188 -9.94 8.29 3.62
N GLY A 189 -9.17 9.33 3.33
CA GLY A 189 -9.34 10.60 4.03
C GLY A 189 -9.06 10.49 5.53
N ASP A 190 -9.99 10.99 6.35
CA ASP A 190 -9.90 10.93 7.81
C ASP A 190 -10.35 9.58 8.38
N GLY A 191 -10.88 8.67 7.55
CA GLY A 191 -11.16 7.28 7.87
C GLY A 191 -11.90 7.09 9.19
N PHE A 192 -11.29 6.41 10.16
CA PHE A 192 -11.93 6.16 11.47
C PHE A 192 -12.18 7.43 12.30
N ALA A 193 -11.36 8.47 12.12
CA ALA A 193 -11.59 9.75 12.79
C ALA A 193 -12.87 10.45 12.31
N GLU A 194 -13.28 10.22 11.05
CA GLU A 194 -14.53 10.71 10.49
C GLU A 194 -15.74 10.15 11.25
N ALA A 195 -15.71 8.86 11.58
CA ALA A 195 -16.80 8.18 12.29
C ALA A 195 -17.05 8.76 13.71
N ALA A 196 -16.05 9.40 14.31
CA ALA A 196 -16.17 10.04 15.61
C ALA A 196 -16.78 11.44 15.57
N ARG A 197 -16.97 12.02 14.35
CA ARG A 197 -17.49 13.38 14.18
C ARG A 197 -19.01 13.40 14.00
N ARG A 198 -19.63 14.49 14.42
CA ARG A 198 -21.02 14.79 14.03
C ARG A 198 -21.04 15.21 12.56
N GLY A 199 -22.09 14.85 11.81
CA GLY A 199 -22.22 15.10 10.38
C GLY A 199 -21.96 16.55 9.97
N SER A 200 -22.42 17.52 10.76
CA SER A 200 -22.15 18.97 10.52
C SER A 200 -20.68 19.38 10.64
N ARG A 201 -19.80 18.51 11.11
CA ARG A 201 -18.35 18.72 11.24
C ARG A 201 -17.51 17.67 10.50
N ALA A 202 -18.19 16.70 9.92
CA ALA A 202 -17.55 15.60 9.20
C ALA A 202 -17.34 15.95 7.73
N HIS A 203 -18.39 16.46 7.08
CA HIS A 203 -18.38 16.67 5.63
C HIS A 203 -17.67 17.95 5.22
N ASP A 204 -17.08 17.93 4.02
CA ASP A 204 -16.34 19.03 3.42
C ASP A 204 -17.30 20.02 2.76
N GLU A 205 -17.56 21.17 3.41
CA GLU A 205 -18.46 22.20 2.88
C GLU A 205 -17.95 22.73 1.53
N ILE A 206 -18.84 22.83 0.55
CA ILE A 206 -18.54 23.41 -0.76
C ILE A 206 -18.68 24.92 -0.66
N LEU A 207 -17.55 25.64 -0.77
CA LEU A 207 -17.51 27.10 -0.64
C LEU A 207 -17.77 27.81 -1.97
N SER A 208 -17.31 27.25 -3.08
CA SER A 208 -17.55 27.79 -4.41
C SER A 208 -17.37 26.77 -5.52
N ILE A 209 -18.02 27.03 -6.63
CA ILE A 209 -17.85 26.29 -7.89
C ILE A 209 -17.71 27.33 -8.99
N ALA A 210 -16.59 27.33 -9.72
CA ALA A 210 -16.36 28.25 -10.82
C ALA A 210 -15.44 27.63 -11.87
N ALA A 211 -15.81 27.69 -13.13
CA ALA A 211 -15.03 27.24 -14.28
C ALA A 211 -14.44 25.81 -14.09
N GLY A 212 -15.26 24.90 -13.61
CA GLY A 212 -14.87 23.50 -13.39
C GLY A 212 -14.08 23.23 -12.09
N ARG A 213 -13.79 24.26 -11.31
CA ARG A 213 -13.07 24.15 -10.02
C ARG A 213 -14.05 24.19 -8.86
N VAL A 214 -13.94 23.25 -7.96
CA VAL A 214 -14.69 23.19 -6.71
C VAL A 214 -13.75 23.52 -5.57
N LEU A 215 -14.09 24.53 -4.76
CA LEU A 215 -13.36 24.85 -3.53
C LEU A 215 -14.13 24.30 -2.34
N ARG A 216 -13.47 23.51 -1.51
CA ARG A 216 -14.01 23.00 -0.26
C ARG A 216 -13.30 23.60 0.95
N ALA A 217 -14.00 23.66 2.08
CA ALA A 217 -13.46 24.16 3.34
C ALA A 217 -12.38 23.23 3.91
N THR A 218 -12.52 21.93 3.69
CA THR A 218 -11.64 20.87 4.18
C THR A 218 -11.52 19.76 3.14
N ASN A 219 -10.66 18.76 3.38
CA ASN A 219 -10.54 17.54 2.57
C ASN A 219 -10.54 16.30 3.47
N ARG A 220 -11.57 16.17 4.29
CA ARG A 220 -11.74 15.03 5.21
C ARG A 220 -12.13 13.76 4.48
N ALA A 221 -12.93 13.88 3.44
CA ALA A 221 -13.29 12.78 2.53
C ALA A 221 -12.08 12.21 1.77
N GLY A 222 -10.91 12.87 1.84
CA GLY A 222 -9.69 12.40 1.17
C GLY A 222 -9.80 12.39 -0.36
N GLY A 223 -10.51 13.38 -0.94
CA GLY A 223 -10.62 13.53 -2.39
C GLY A 223 -11.60 12.59 -3.07
N ILE A 224 -12.39 11.81 -2.32
CA ILE A 224 -13.31 10.81 -2.86
C ILE A 224 -14.68 10.97 -2.19
N GLU A 225 -15.72 11.20 -2.98
CA GLU A 225 -17.11 11.25 -2.55
C GLU A 225 -17.96 10.30 -3.38
N GLY A 226 -18.76 9.48 -2.73
CA GLY A 226 -19.64 8.51 -3.42
C GLY A 226 -18.91 7.52 -4.33
N GLY A 227 -17.62 7.22 -4.09
CA GLY A 227 -16.81 6.33 -4.92
C GLY A 227 -16.19 7.01 -6.13
N MET A 228 -16.25 8.33 -6.24
CA MET A 228 -15.67 9.12 -7.33
C MET A 228 -14.70 10.17 -6.80
N SER A 229 -13.63 10.45 -7.56
CA SER A 229 -12.76 11.59 -7.26
C SER A 229 -13.54 12.89 -7.37
N ASN A 230 -13.33 13.81 -6.43
CA ASN A 230 -14.06 15.06 -6.30
C ASN A 230 -13.28 16.31 -6.75
N GLY A 231 -12.04 16.11 -7.27
CA GLY A 231 -11.15 17.18 -7.74
C GLY A 231 -10.16 17.67 -6.69
N ASP A 232 -10.30 17.28 -5.43
CA ASP A 232 -9.31 17.52 -4.38
C ASP A 232 -8.20 16.44 -4.39
N ARG A 233 -7.16 16.64 -3.56
CA ARG A 233 -6.11 15.66 -3.40
C ARG A 233 -6.69 14.35 -2.85
N ILE A 234 -6.42 13.23 -3.51
CA ILE A 234 -6.73 11.92 -2.95
C ILE A 234 -5.73 11.62 -1.84
N ARG A 235 -6.24 11.19 -0.70
CA ARG A 235 -5.46 10.85 0.48
C ARG A 235 -5.89 9.49 1.02
N VAL A 236 -4.93 8.56 1.07
CA VAL A 236 -5.16 7.21 1.56
C VAL A 236 -4.05 6.79 2.52
N ARG A 237 -4.37 6.00 3.54
CA ARG A 237 -3.43 5.46 4.51
C ARG A 237 -3.46 3.94 4.51
N ALA A 238 -2.31 3.33 4.75
CA ALA A 238 -2.17 1.89 4.94
C ALA A 238 -1.43 1.60 6.26
N ALA A 239 -2.04 0.76 7.10
CA ALA A 239 -1.48 0.33 8.37
C ALA A 239 -0.81 -1.04 8.19
N TYR A 240 0.49 -1.10 8.46
CA TYR A 240 1.33 -2.28 8.39
C TYR A 240 1.47 -2.90 9.78
N LYS A 241 1.20 -4.20 9.92
CA LYS A 241 1.58 -4.94 11.13
C LYS A 241 3.11 -5.09 11.19
N PRO A 242 3.69 -5.34 12.39
CA PRO A 242 5.07 -5.75 12.53
C PRO A 242 5.42 -6.97 11.66
N ILE A 243 6.67 -7.04 11.21
CA ILE A 243 7.16 -8.20 10.45
C ILE A 243 7.05 -9.44 11.33
N SER A 244 6.48 -10.53 10.82
CA SER A 244 6.21 -11.76 11.57
C SER A 244 7.44 -12.62 11.85
N THR A 245 8.58 -12.31 11.23
CA THR A 245 9.88 -12.92 11.56
C THR A 245 10.53 -12.12 12.69
N VAL A 246 10.11 -12.40 13.92
CA VAL A 246 10.62 -11.73 15.12
C VAL A 246 11.90 -12.40 15.58
N PRO A 247 13.03 -11.65 15.76
CA PRO A 247 14.29 -12.24 16.23
C PRO A 247 14.15 -12.97 17.56
N ARG A 248 13.41 -12.41 18.51
CA ARG A 248 12.98 -13.10 19.74
C ARG A 248 11.86 -14.07 19.39
N ALA A 249 12.21 -15.32 19.06
CA ALA A 249 11.30 -16.33 18.55
C ALA A 249 10.01 -16.46 19.39
N LEU A 250 8.88 -16.30 18.73
CA LEU A 250 7.55 -16.54 19.32
C LEU A 250 7.30 -18.05 19.42
N ARG A 251 6.50 -18.46 20.40
CA ARG A 251 6.09 -19.87 20.56
C ARG A 251 5.23 -20.32 19.38
N THR A 252 5.52 -21.50 18.86
CA THR A 252 4.78 -22.19 17.81
C THR A 252 4.72 -23.70 18.09
N VAL A 253 4.23 -24.47 17.14
CA VAL A 253 4.19 -25.93 17.18
C VAL A 253 4.93 -26.46 15.95
N ASP A 254 5.72 -27.52 16.11
CA ASP A 254 6.32 -28.22 15.00
C ASP A 254 5.25 -29.09 14.32
N MET A 255 4.95 -28.83 13.05
CA MET A 255 3.89 -29.52 12.29
C MET A 255 4.20 -31.01 12.06
N ALA A 256 5.47 -31.41 12.13
CA ALA A 256 5.84 -32.80 11.94
C ALA A 256 5.68 -33.66 13.22
N THR A 257 5.86 -33.05 14.40
CA THR A 257 5.84 -33.78 15.68
C THR A 257 4.66 -33.44 16.58
N GLY A 258 4.01 -32.26 16.36
CA GLY A 258 3.00 -31.75 17.27
C GLY A 258 3.54 -31.11 18.55
N GLU A 259 4.86 -31.05 18.71
CA GLU A 259 5.51 -30.54 19.93
C GLU A 259 5.62 -29.01 19.91
N THR A 260 5.64 -28.42 21.11
CA THR A 260 5.90 -26.98 21.26
C THR A 260 7.32 -26.63 20.81
N ALA A 261 7.46 -25.60 20.00
CA ALA A 261 8.74 -25.15 19.45
C ALA A 261 8.84 -23.60 19.42
N GLY A 262 10.03 -23.09 19.19
CA GLY A 262 10.21 -21.69 18.78
C GLY A 262 9.96 -21.54 17.29
N GLY A 263 9.33 -20.44 16.90
CA GLY A 263 9.11 -20.09 15.49
C GLY A 263 10.43 -20.02 14.72
N LEU A 264 10.38 -20.30 13.43
CA LEU A 264 11.55 -20.25 12.57
C LEU A 264 12.18 -18.86 12.60
N HIS A 265 13.46 -18.78 12.94
CA HIS A 265 14.23 -17.54 12.82
C HIS A 265 14.87 -17.47 11.43
N GLN A 266 14.58 -16.40 10.71
CA GLN A 266 15.26 -16.01 9.48
C GLN A 266 15.71 -14.57 9.60
N ARG A 267 16.76 -14.18 8.84
CA ARG A 267 17.15 -12.78 8.73
C ARG A 267 15.96 -11.94 8.28
N SER A 268 15.66 -10.90 9.03
CA SER A 268 14.56 -9.98 8.76
C SER A 268 14.98 -8.56 9.12
N ASP A 269 14.33 -7.59 8.49
CA ASP A 269 14.43 -6.19 8.88
C ASP A 269 13.58 -5.93 10.13
N THR A 270 13.86 -4.85 10.85
CA THR A 270 13.08 -4.44 12.03
C THR A 270 11.69 -3.93 11.63
N THR A 271 11.60 -3.25 10.49
CA THR A 271 10.33 -2.73 9.96
C THR A 271 10.30 -2.74 8.43
N ALA A 272 9.11 -2.89 7.84
CA ALA A 272 8.85 -2.77 6.42
C ALA A 272 8.06 -1.49 6.06
N VAL A 273 7.87 -0.58 7.03
CA VAL A 273 7.00 0.59 6.84
C VAL A 273 7.59 1.56 5.81
N VAL A 274 8.88 1.83 5.88
CA VAL A 274 9.54 2.78 4.96
C VAL A 274 9.45 2.34 3.50
N PRO A 275 9.90 1.13 3.09
CA PRO A 275 9.66 0.65 1.74
C PRO A 275 8.17 0.46 1.44
N GLY A 276 7.35 0.21 2.46
CA GLY A 276 5.90 0.12 2.37
C GLY A 276 5.24 1.40 1.83
N ALA A 277 5.80 2.57 2.09
CA ALA A 277 5.31 3.84 1.55
C ALA A 277 5.42 3.86 0.02
N VAL A 278 6.56 3.49 -0.53
CA VAL A 278 6.81 3.43 -1.99
C VAL A 278 5.93 2.36 -2.65
N ILE A 279 5.74 1.21 -2.00
CA ILE A 279 4.87 0.15 -2.51
C ILE A 279 3.41 0.62 -2.52
N ALA A 280 2.95 1.28 -1.47
CA ALA A 280 1.59 1.83 -1.40
C ALA A 280 1.36 2.89 -2.49
N GLU A 281 2.33 3.77 -2.73
CA GLU A 281 2.28 4.77 -3.79
C GLU A 281 2.14 4.11 -5.17
N ALA A 282 2.93 3.08 -5.44
CA ALA A 282 2.85 2.31 -6.69
C ALA A 282 1.46 1.68 -6.88
N MET A 283 0.86 1.12 -5.83
CA MET A 283 -0.48 0.53 -5.90
C MET A 283 -1.56 1.58 -6.13
N VAL A 284 -1.45 2.76 -5.52
CA VAL A 284 -2.35 3.90 -5.77
C VAL A 284 -2.21 4.37 -7.22
N ALA A 285 -0.98 4.49 -7.74
CA ALA A 285 -0.73 4.88 -9.13
C ALA A 285 -1.41 3.92 -10.13
N LEU A 286 -1.30 2.61 -9.91
CA LEU A 286 -1.93 1.58 -10.76
C LEU A 286 -3.45 1.74 -10.79
N VAL A 287 -4.09 1.94 -9.64
CA VAL A 287 -5.56 2.10 -9.58
C VAL A 287 -6.00 3.40 -10.24
N LEU A 288 -5.29 4.49 -10.01
CA LEU A 288 -5.65 5.79 -10.60
C LEU A 288 -5.42 5.81 -12.11
N ALA A 289 -4.34 5.18 -12.61
CA ALA A 289 -4.07 5.09 -14.03
C ALA A 289 -5.16 4.29 -14.76
N ASP A 290 -5.58 3.16 -14.21
CA ASP A 290 -6.67 2.37 -14.76
C ASP A 290 -8.00 3.13 -14.74
N ALA A 291 -8.32 3.83 -13.64
CA ALA A 291 -9.51 4.66 -13.55
C ALA A 291 -9.48 5.84 -14.54
N LEU A 292 -8.31 6.45 -14.77
CA LEU A 292 -8.11 7.52 -15.74
C LEU A 292 -8.31 6.99 -17.17
N LEU A 293 -7.68 5.88 -17.53
CA LEU A 293 -7.79 5.27 -18.86
C LEU A 293 -9.21 4.75 -19.12
N THR A 294 -9.88 4.21 -18.12
CA THR A 294 -11.32 3.87 -18.20
C THR A 294 -12.17 5.11 -18.51
N LYS A 295 -11.83 6.26 -17.92
CA LYS A 295 -12.56 7.51 -18.14
C LYS A 295 -12.29 8.12 -19.51
N THR A 296 -11.05 8.06 -19.97
CA THR A 296 -10.62 8.76 -21.20
C THR A 296 -10.64 7.87 -22.44
N GLY A 297 -10.38 6.58 -22.28
CA GLY A 297 -10.07 5.70 -23.41
C GLY A 297 -8.84 6.17 -24.17
N GLY A 298 -8.69 5.67 -25.41
CA GLY A 298 -7.63 6.05 -26.33
C GLY A 298 -6.43 5.09 -26.32
N ASP A 299 -5.76 4.99 -27.49
CA ASP A 299 -4.62 4.11 -27.71
C ASP A 299 -3.27 4.82 -27.56
N SER A 300 -3.29 6.11 -27.21
CA SER A 300 -2.08 6.91 -26.96
C SER A 300 -2.30 7.94 -25.85
N ALA A 301 -1.20 8.35 -25.18
CA ALA A 301 -1.25 9.39 -24.16
C ALA A 301 -1.79 10.72 -24.71
N ALA A 302 -1.50 11.05 -25.98
CA ALA A 302 -1.99 12.25 -26.65
C ALA A 302 -3.51 12.22 -26.83
N GLU A 303 -4.05 11.07 -27.19
CA GLU A 303 -5.49 10.86 -27.36
C GLU A 303 -6.22 10.89 -26.02
N ALA A 304 -5.74 10.16 -25.04
CA ALA A 304 -6.28 10.17 -23.68
C ALA A 304 -6.31 11.59 -23.09
N ARG A 305 -5.22 12.35 -23.26
CA ARG A 305 -5.14 13.77 -22.84
C ARG A 305 -6.18 14.63 -23.53
N ARG A 306 -6.34 14.51 -24.86
CA ARG A 306 -7.37 15.26 -25.62
C ARG A 306 -8.77 14.95 -25.11
N ASN A 307 -9.06 13.68 -24.86
CA ASN A 307 -10.36 13.22 -24.37
C ASN A 307 -10.63 13.77 -22.95
N LEU A 308 -9.60 13.76 -22.07
CA LEU A 308 -9.68 14.38 -20.74
C LEU A 308 -9.94 15.88 -20.83
N GLN A 309 -9.24 16.59 -21.70
CA GLN A 309 -9.43 18.04 -21.91
C GLN A 309 -10.85 18.37 -22.35
N GLY A 310 -11.42 17.60 -23.28
CA GLY A 310 -12.82 17.74 -23.69
C GLY A 310 -13.81 17.55 -22.55
N TYR A 311 -13.57 16.56 -21.71
CA TYR A 311 -14.37 16.31 -20.52
C TYR A 311 -14.28 17.48 -19.51
N LEU A 312 -13.08 17.95 -19.21
CA LEU A 312 -12.87 19.08 -18.28
C LEU A 312 -13.44 20.39 -18.81
N ALA A 313 -13.32 20.65 -20.11
CA ALA A 313 -13.94 21.81 -20.75
C ALA A 313 -15.47 21.81 -20.59
N ARG A 314 -16.10 20.64 -20.77
CA ARG A 314 -17.54 20.51 -20.55
C ARG A 314 -17.96 20.76 -19.10
N ILE A 315 -17.15 20.32 -18.11
CA ILE A 315 -17.41 20.64 -16.70
C ILE A 315 -17.29 22.16 -16.49
N ALA A 316 -16.25 22.79 -17.03
CA ALA A 316 -16.05 24.25 -16.91
C ALA A 316 -17.23 25.04 -17.48
N GLU A 317 -17.73 24.66 -18.66
CA GLU A 317 -18.92 25.27 -19.25
C GLU A 317 -20.16 25.16 -18.34
N ARG A 318 -20.41 23.96 -17.80
CA ARG A 318 -21.57 23.74 -16.93
C ARG A 318 -21.52 24.47 -15.60
N THR A 319 -20.36 24.91 -15.18
CA THR A 319 -20.13 25.62 -13.91
C THR A 319 -19.82 27.10 -14.10
N GLN A 320 -19.99 27.63 -15.29
CA GLN A 320 -20.06 29.05 -15.55
C GLN A 320 -21.50 29.52 -15.31
N TRP A 321 -21.79 29.90 -14.07
CA TRP A 321 -23.07 30.55 -13.77
C TRP A 321 -23.10 31.90 -14.45
N GLN A 322 -24.03 32.08 -15.40
CA GLN A 322 -24.36 33.44 -15.86
C GLN A 322 -24.99 34.12 -14.65
N GLY A 323 -24.30 35.10 -14.09
CA GLY A 323 -24.87 35.94 -13.04
C GLY A 323 -26.23 36.44 -13.52
N GLU A 324 -27.27 36.24 -12.70
CA GLU A 324 -28.56 36.88 -12.93
C GLU A 324 -28.32 38.38 -13.12
N GLN A 325 -28.76 38.88 -14.27
CA GLN A 325 -28.82 40.29 -14.58
C GLN A 325 -29.85 40.98 -13.69
#